data_ea9a4fe2f0d5e620a6473d72f437f6b4
#
_entry.id   ea9a4fe2f0d5e620a6473d72f437f6b4
#
_cell.length_a   1.000
_cell.length_b   1.000
_cell.length_c   1.000
_cell.angle_alpha   90.00
_cell.angle_beta   90.00
_cell.angle_gamma   90.00
#
_symmetry.space_group_name_H-M   'P 1'
#
loop_
_entity.id
_entity.type
_entity.pdbx_description
1 polymer ?
#
loop_
_entity_poly.entity_id
_entity_poly.type
_entity_poly.pdbx_seq_one_letter_code
_entity_poly.pdbx_strand_id
1 'polypeptide(L)'
;GLMAVIVQGLLIGPLTRLFGEKRLISGGAVLVLLGSLWLPWGVGYAGIMGALGLIVMGVCMCGPSLSSLISQYAAPHERGRLLGVSQSSAGLGRIMGPALSGTAFAALGADSPFYAGALVMFVMLVLSFGVPRQSASGNTSE
;
A
#
# COMPACT_ATOMS: atom_id res chain seq x y z
N GLY A 1 11.07 12.51 1.40
CA GLY A 1 10.57 13.28 0.28
C GLY A 1 11.20 12.94 -1.07
N LEU A 2 12.52 13.16 -1.26
CA LEU A 2 13.20 13.01 -2.56
C LEU A 2 13.14 11.56 -3.09
N MET A 3 13.33 10.57 -2.24
CA MET A 3 13.21 9.14 -2.56
C MET A 3 11.81 8.81 -3.10
N ALA A 4 10.76 9.36 -2.49
CA ALA A 4 9.39 9.13 -2.94
C ALA A 4 9.16 9.70 -4.34
N VAL A 5 9.70 10.88 -4.66
CA VAL A 5 9.59 11.51 -5.98
C VAL A 5 10.30 10.70 -7.05
N ILE A 6 11.50 10.20 -6.75
CA ILE A 6 12.27 9.34 -7.68
C ILE A 6 11.54 8.03 -7.94
N VAL A 7 11.08 7.36 -6.88
CA VAL A 7 10.36 6.09 -7.00
C VAL A 7 9.02 6.28 -7.72
N GLN A 8 8.25 7.31 -7.38
CA GLN A 8 6.96 7.57 -8.03
C GLN A 8 7.10 8.06 -9.47
N GLY A 9 8.10 8.89 -9.77
CA GLY A 9 8.27 9.46 -11.10
C GLY A 9 8.94 8.52 -12.12
N LEU A 10 10.00 7.81 -11.70
CA LEU A 10 10.78 6.98 -12.62
C LEU A 10 10.41 5.50 -12.62
N LEU A 11 10.08 4.92 -11.46
CA LEU A 11 9.87 3.46 -11.35
C LEU A 11 8.42 3.03 -11.57
N ILE A 12 7.45 3.78 -11.11
CA ILE A 12 6.05 3.32 -11.10
C ILE A 12 5.48 3.23 -12.51
N GLY A 13 5.79 4.18 -13.40
CA GLY A 13 5.31 4.17 -14.77
C GLY A 13 5.67 2.90 -15.56
N PRO A 14 6.94 2.54 -15.68
CA PRO A 14 7.34 1.30 -16.35
C PRO A 14 6.96 0.03 -15.57
N LEU A 15 6.96 0.05 -14.23
CA LEU A 15 6.60 -1.11 -13.42
C LEU A 15 5.10 -1.46 -13.54
N THR A 16 4.20 -0.48 -13.59
CA THR A 16 2.77 -0.72 -13.79
C THR A 16 2.49 -1.35 -15.15
N ARG A 17 3.24 -0.95 -16.18
CA ARG A 17 3.11 -1.53 -17.53
C ARG A 17 3.62 -2.97 -17.63
N LEU A 18 4.67 -3.31 -16.87
CA LEU A 18 5.31 -4.64 -16.93
C LEU A 18 4.63 -5.69 -16.02
N PHE A 19 4.23 -5.31 -14.81
CA PHE A 19 3.73 -6.24 -13.80
C PHE A 19 2.22 -6.20 -13.59
N GLY A 20 1.55 -5.17 -14.07
CA GLY A 20 0.13 -4.93 -13.83
C GLY A 20 -0.14 -4.42 -12.40
N GLU A 21 -1.20 -3.64 -12.26
CA GLU A 21 -1.51 -2.91 -11.01
C GLU A 21 -1.79 -3.82 -9.81
N LYS A 22 -2.46 -4.96 -10.01
CA LYS A 22 -2.74 -5.93 -8.95
C LYS A 22 -1.45 -6.53 -8.35
N ARG A 23 -0.47 -6.87 -9.20
CA ARG A 23 0.82 -7.40 -8.74
C ARG A 23 1.65 -6.35 -8.01
N LEU A 24 1.54 -5.10 -8.44
CA LEU A 24 2.20 -3.99 -7.76
C LEU A 24 1.62 -3.74 -6.37
N ILE A 25 0.29 -3.76 -6.22
CA ILE A 25 -0.38 -3.61 -4.92
C ILE A 25 0.02 -4.77 -4.00
N SER A 26 -0.04 -6.01 -4.48
CA SER A 26 0.36 -7.17 -3.68
C SER A 26 1.85 -7.13 -3.32
N GLY A 27 2.72 -6.78 -4.27
CA GLY A 27 4.15 -6.62 -4.03
C GLY A 27 4.46 -5.50 -3.04
N GLY A 28 3.80 -4.35 -3.17
CA GLY A 28 3.91 -3.24 -2.22
C GLY A 28 3.44 -3.63 -0.81
N ALA A 29 2.33 -4.35 -0.69
CA ALA A 29 1.84 -4.84 0.60
C ALA A 29 2.81 -5.84 1.25
N VAL A 30 3.42 -6.73 0.48
CA VAL A 30 4.48 -7.65 0.97
C VAL A 30 5.70 -6.86 1.47
N LEU A 31 6.15 -5.85 0.74
CA LEU A 31 7.28 -5.02 1.16
C LEU A 31 6.99 -4.28 2.48
N VAL A 32 5.79 -3.70 2.62
CA VAL A 32 5.38 -3.06 3.88
C VAL A 32 5.33 -4.07 5.02
N LEU A 33 4.75 -5.25 4.78
CA LEU A 33 4.66 -6.32 5.77
C LEU A 33 6.06 -6.77 6.24
N LEU A 34 6.95 -7.05 5.30
CA LEU A 34 8.32 -7.48 5.62
C LEU A 34 9.09 -6.38 6.37
N GLY A 35 8.96 -5.12 5.93
CA GLY A 35 9.58 -3.99 6.60
C GLY A 35 9.06 -3.78 8.02
N SER A 36 7.75 -3.92 8.22
CA SER A 36 7.12 -3.79 9.55
C SER A 36 7.51 -4.92 10.50
N LEU A 37 7.64 -6.14 10.00
CA LEU A 37 8.10 -7.28 10.79
C LEU A 37 9.60 -7.20 11.11
N TRP A 38 10.39 -6.64 10.21
CA TRP A 38 11.84 -6.50 10.43
C TRP A 38 12.18 -5.39 11.43
N LEU A 39 11.37 -4.33 11.49
CA LEU A 39 11.68 -3.14 12.27
C LEU A 39 11.97 -3.43 13.78
N PRO A 40 11.19 -4.27 14.49
CA PRO A 40 11.48 -4.62 15.88
C PRO A 40 12.80 -5.37 16.07
N TRP A 41 13.25 -6.08 15.04
CA TRP A 41 14.50 -6.89 15.09
C TRP A 41 15.69 -6.14 14.50
N GLY A 42 15.47 -4.96 13.95
CA GLY A 42 16.49 -4.14 13.30
C GLY A 42 17.53 -3.65 14.30
N VAL A 43 18.69 -4.31 14.35
CA VAL A 43 19.81 -3.91 15.20
C VAL A 43 20.66 -2.88 14.45
N GLY A 44 20.86 -1.72 15.07
CA GLY A 44 21.69 -0.65 14.54
C GLY A 44 21.02 0.20 13.46
N TYR A 45 21.67 1.32 13.12
CA TYR A 45 21.14 2.33 12.20
C TYR A 45 20.83 1.77 10.79
N ALA A 46 21.69 0.91 10.28
CA ALA A 46 21.52 0.32 8.96
C ALA A 46 20.31 -0.61 8.86
N GLY A 47 20.03 -1.41 9.91
CA GLY A 47 18.86 -2.28 9.97
C GLY A 47 17.55 -1.51 9.98
N ILE A 48 17.48 -0.45 10.77
CA ILE A 48 16.30 0.43 10.86
C ILE A 48 16.09 1.15 9.53
N MET A 49 17.14 1.70 8.93
CA MET A 49 17.03 2.38 7.62
C MET A 49 16.61 1.43 6.51
N GLY A 50 17.07 0.20 6.52
CA GLY A 50 16.64 -0.85 5.58
C GLY A 50 15.16 -1.17 5.72
N ALA A 51 14.68 -1.39 6.95
CA ALA A 51 13.26 -1.65 7.22
C ALA A 51 12.36 -0.48 6.80
N LEU A 52 12.74 0.75 7.15
CA LEU A 52 12.02 1.94 6.73
C LEU A 52 12.01 2.12 5.21
N GLY A 53 13.14 1.82 4.54
CA GLY A 53 13.23 1.84 3.09
C GLY A 53 12.23 0.89 2.42
N LEU A 54 12.11 -0.34 2.92
CA LEU A 54 11.13 -1.32 2.45
C LEU A 54 9.69 -0.84 2.64
N ILE A 55 9.38 -0.28 3.82
CA ILE A 55 8.03 0.26 4.11
C ILE A 55 7.70 1.40 3.15
N VAL A 56 8.60 2.37 3.02
CA VAL A 56 8.38 3.54 2.13
C VAL A 56 8.21 3.08 0.68
N MET A 57 9.05 2.17 0.22
CA MET A 57 8.96 1.63 -1.14
C MET A 57 7.61 0.94 -1.39
N GLY A 58 7.16 0.11 -0.46
CA GLY A 58 5.87 -0.55 -0.54
C GLY A 58 4.69 0.43 -0.56
N VAL A 59 4.67 1.42 0.33
CA VAL A 59 3.63 2.46 0.37
C VAL A 59 3.60 3.28 -0.93
N CYS A 60 4.77 3.65 -1.46
CA CYS A 60 4.88 4.39 -2.72
C CYS A 60 4.32 3.60 -3.92
N MET A 61 4.39 2.28 -3.90
CA MET A 61 3.83 1.43 -4.96
C MET A 61 2.31 1.27 -4.82
N CYS A 62 1.77 1.17 -3.60
CA CYS A 62 0.35 0.93 -3.36
C CYS A 62 -0.54 2.11 -3.78
N GLY A 63 -0.18 3.33 -3.41
CA GLY A 63 -1.02 4.52 -3.60
C GLY A 63 -1.41 4.79 -5.06
N PRO A 64 -0.44 5.01 -5.97
CA PRO A 64 -0.70 5.26 -7.39
C PRO A 64 -1.40 4.09 -8.07
N SER A 65 -1.02 2.85 -7.74
CA SER A 65 -1.62 1.64 -8.31
C SER A 65 -3.09 1.50 -7.94
N LEU A 66 -3.46 1.85 -6.70
CA LEU A 66 -4.85 1.84 -6.27
C LEU A 66 -5.68 2.91 -6.99
N SER A 67 -5.14 4.12 -7.12
CA SER A 67 -5.82 5.22 -7.83
C SER A 67 -6.02 4.90 -9.31
N SER A 68 -5.03 4.29 -9.95
CA SER A 68 -5.12 3.82 -11.33
C SER A 68 -6.17 2.72 -11.48
N LEU A 69 -6.19 1.75 -10.58
CA LEU A 69 -7.18 0.68 -10.57
C LEU A 69 -8.61 1.25 -10.46
N ILE A 70 -8.85 2.15 -9.51
CA ILE A 70 -10.16 2.82 -9.35
C ILE A 70 -10.54 3.53 -10.65
N SER A 71 -9.62 4.24 -11.28
CA SER A 71 -9.89 4.96 -12.54
C SER A 71 -10.22 4.05 -13.72
N GLN A 72 -9.71 2.83 -13.73
CA GLN A 72 -9.99 1.85 -14.79
C GLN A 72 -11.37 1.19 -14.62
N TYR A 73 -11.74 0.86 -13.38
CA TYR A 73 -13.00 0.16 -13.10
C TYR A 73 -14.19 1.11 -12.93
N ALA A 74 -13.96 2.38 -12.68
CA ALA A 74 -15.01 3.37 -12.50
C ALA A 74 -15.54 3.89 -13.85
N ALA A 75 -16.86 4.01 -13.97
CA ALA A 75 -17.48 4.72 -15.09
C ALA A 75 -16.99 6.17 -15.13
N PRO A 76 -16.87 6.79 -16.33
CA PRO A 76 -16.31 8.14 -16.47
C PRO A 76 -16.93 9.18 -15.55
N HIS A 77 -18.24 9.10 -15.33
CA HIS A 77 -19.01 10.02 -14.48
C HIS A 77 -18.87 9.72 -12.97
N GLU A 78 -18.39 8.53 -12.59
CA GLU A 78 -18.22 8.13 -11.17
C GLU A 78 -16.78 8.20 -10.67
N ARG A 79 -15.81 8.37 -11.56
CA ARG A 79 -14.38 8.38 -11.22
C ARG A 79 -14.04 9.37 -10.13
N GLY A 80 -14.55 10.60 -10.25
CA GLY A 80 -14.30 11.63 -9.24
C GLY A 80 -14.86 11.27 -7.87
N ARG A 81 -16.07 10.70 -7.82
CA ARG A 81 -16.70 10.27 -6.58
C ARG A 81 -15.93 9.14 -5.91
N LEU A 82 -15.53 8.12 -6.66
CA LEU A 82 -14.80 6.98 -6.12
C LEU A 82 -13.40 7.36 -5.66
N LEU A 83 -12.68 8.20 -6.41
CA LEU A 83 -11.40 8.76 -5.99
C LEU A 83 -11.54 9.63 -4.74
N GLY A 84 -12.60 10.43 -4.64
CA GLY A 84 -12.91 11.24 -3.46
C GLY A 84 -13.15 10.38 -2.22
N VAL A 85 -13.94 9.32 -2.33
CA VAL A 85 -14.18 8.36 -1.23
C VAL A 85 -12.87 7.67 -0.83
N SER A 86 -12.06 7.24 -1.79
CA SER A 86 -10.77 6.63 -1.53
C SER A 86 -9.83 7.57 -0.77
N GLN A 87 -9.73 8.84 -1.18
CA GLN A 87 -8.91 9.84 -0.51
C GLN A 87 -9.43 10.20 0.89
N SER A 88 -10.74 10.28 1.06
CA SER A 88 -11.36 10.51 2.39
C SER A 88 -11.06 9.34 3.34
N SER A 89 -11.17 8.11 2.86
CA SER A 89 -10.83 6.92 3.66
C SER A 89 -9.35 6.89 4.04
N ALA A 90 -8.46 7.25 3.10
CA ALA A 90 -7.03 7.38 3.37
C ALA A 90 -6.74 8.51 4.38
N GLY A 91 -7.47 9.63 4.30
CA GLY A 91 -7.41 10.73 5.26
C GLY A 91 -7.80 10.29 6.68
N LEU A 92 -8.91 9.57 6.82
CA LEU A 92 -9.33 8.99 8.09
C LEU A 92 -8.26 8.04 8.66
N GLY A 93 -7.69 7.18 7.83
CA GLY A 93 -6.60 6.28 8.24
C GLY A 93 -5.38 7.04 8.77
N ARG A 94 -5.03 8.18 8.17
CA ARG A 94 -3.91 9.02 8.63
C ARG A 94 -4.18 9.69 9.99
N ILE A 95 -5.44 9.98 10.30
CA ILE A 95 -5.84 10.54 11.60
C ILE A 95 -5.93 9.44 12.66
N MET A 96 -6.62 8.34 12.34
CA MET A 96 -6.83 7.25 13.27
C MET A 96 -5.56 6.42 13.52
N GLY A 97 -4.69 6.29 12.51
CA GLY A 97 -3.46 5.51 12.60
C GLY A 97 -2.59 5.90 13.79
N PRO A 98 -2.15 7.17 13.95
CA PRO A 98 -1.36 7.60 15.08
C PRO A 98 -2.08 7.43 16.43
N ALA A 99 -3.39 7.66 16.49
CA ALA A 99 -4.17 7.49 17.72
C ALA A 99 -4.20 6.00 18.15
N LEU A 100 -4.50 5.09 17.24
CA LEU A 100 -4.49 3.65 17.50
C LEU A 100 -3.08 3.14 17.82
N SER A 101 -2.07 3.61 17.10
CA SER A 101 -0.67 3.26 17.36
C SER A 101 -0.21 3.75 18.73
N GLY A 102 -0.61 4.96 19.13
CA GLY A 102 -0.29 5.51 20.44
C GLY A 102 -0.92 4.73 21.59
N THR A 103 -2.19 4.34 21.45
CA THR A 103 -2.87 3.51 22.46
C THR A 103 -2.29 2.10 22.54
N ALA A 104 -1.96 1.49 21.38
CA ALA A 104 -1.29 0.19 21.33
C ALA A 104 0.09 0.25 21.98
N PHE A 105 0.86 1.29 21.71
CA PHE A 105 2.18 1.52 22.32
C PHE A 105 2.07 1.63 23.87
N ALA A 106 1.10 2.38 24.36
CA ALA A 106 0.90 2.59 25.79
C ALA A 106 0.45 1.31 26.52
N ALA A 107 -0.38 0.47 25.85
CA ALA A 107 -0.95 -0.73 26.46
C ALA A 107 -0.08 -1.99 26.34
N LEU A 108 0.64 -2.15 25.22
CA LEU A 108 1.30 -3.40 24.82
C LEU A 108 2.82 -3.26 24.60
N GLY A 109 3.36 -2.05 24.74
CA GLY A 109 4.79 -1.77 24.59
C GLY A 109 5.22 -1.27 23.22
N ALA A 110 6.53 -1.02 23.06
CA ALA A 110 7.13 -0.29 21.94
C ALA A 110 6.97 -0.99 20.58
N ASP A 111 6.90 -2.30 20.54
CA ASP A 111 6.86 -3.08 19.31
C ASP A 111 5.44 -3.30 18.78
N SER A 112 4.43 -3.04 19.61
CA SER A 112 3.03 -3.32 19.30
C SER A 112 2.47 -2.58 18.08
N PRO A 113 2.81 -1.31 17.78
CA PRO A 113 2.33 -0.62 16.59
C PRO A 113 2.79 -1.29 15.29
N PHE A 114 4.00 -1.88 15.30
CA PHE A 114 4.57 -2.54 14.12
C PHE A 114 3.88 -3.87 13.83
N TYR A 115 3.57 -4.64 14.88
CA TYR A 115 2.78 -5.87 14.74
C TYR A 115 1.33 -5.58 14.32
N ALA A 116 0.72 -4.53 14.86
CA ALA A 116 -0.60 -4.11 14.43
C ALA A 116 -0.62 -3.68 12.95
N GLY A 117 0.39 -2.92 12.51
CA GLY A 117 0.57 -2.55 11.11
C GLY A 117 0.78 -3.77 10.20
N ALA A 118 1.62 -4.72 10.63
CA ALA A 118 1.84 -5.98 9.91
C ALA A 118 0.56 -6.81 9.79
N LEU A 119 -0.25 -6.89 10.85
CA LEU A 119 -1.54 -7.59 10.84
C LEU A 119 -2.51 -6.98 9.84
N VAL A 120 -2.65 -5.65 9.82
CA VAL A 120 -3.52 -4.94 8.86
C VAL A 120 -3.06 -5.21 7.42
N MET A 121 -1.74 -5.16 7.17
CA MET A 121 -1.19 -5.45 5.84
C MET A 121 -1.38 -6.92 5.45
N PHE A 122 -1.27 -7.84 6.39
CA PHE A 122 -1.56 -9.26 6.15
C PHE A 122 -3.02 -9.48 5.76
N VAL A 123 -3.97 -8.88 6.50
CA VAL A 123 -5.41 -8.95 6.18
C VAL A 123 -5.67 -8.36 4.78
N MET A 124 -5.09 -7.20 4.46
CA MET A 124 -5.21 -6.59 3.14
C MET A 124 -4.67 -7.51 2.04
N LEU A 125 -3.57 -8.20 2.29
CA LEU A 125 -2.96 -9.14 1.35
C LEU A 125 -3.86 -10.35 1.10
N VAL A 126 -4.43 -10.94 2.15
CA VAL A 126 -5.39 -12.05 2.04
C VAL A 126 -6.63 -11.62 1.26
N LEU A 127 -7.19 -10.44 1.55
CA LEU A 127 -8.33 -9.91 0.81
C LEU A 127 -7.99 -9.64 -0.67
N SER A 128 -6.78 -9.20 -0.97
CA SER A 128 -6.30 -8.97 -2.34
C SER A 128 -6.24 -10.27 -3.15
N PHE A 129 -5.92 -11.40 -2.54
CA PHE A 129 -5.96 -12.71 -3.21
C PHE A 129 -7.38 -13.22 -3.43
N GLY A 130 -8.34 -12.84 -2.58
CA GLY A 130 -9.74 -13.24 -2.70
C GLY A 130 -10.52 -12.53 -3.82
N VAL A 131 -9.99 -11.45 -4.39
CA VAL A 131 -10.61 -10.73 -5.50
C VAL A 131 -10.33 -11.46 -6.81
N PRO A 132 -11.37 -12.05 -7.50
CA PRO A 132 -11.16 -12.79 -8.73
C PRO A 132 -10.52 -11.92 -9.81
N ARG A 133 -9.55 -12.50 -10.54
CA ARG A 133 -8.98 -11.92 -11.75
C ARG A 133 -10.08 -11.82 -12.80
N GLN A 134 -10.68 -10.69 -12.98
CA GLN A 134 -11.37 -10.44 -14.24
C GLN A 134 -10.30 -10.29 -15.32
N SER A 135 -10.17 -11.30 -16.14
CA SER A 135 -9.44 -11.24 -17.39
C SER A 135 -9.98 -10.05 -18.18
N ALA A 136 -9.08 -9.18 -18.64
CA ALA A 136 -9.38 -8.24 -19.71
C ALA A 136 -9.66 -9.05 -20.99
N SER A 137 -10.83 -9.67 -21.04
CA SER A 137 -11.34 -10.38 -22.21
C SER A 137 -12.62 -9.68 -22.62
N GLY A 138 -12.59 -9.08 -23.76
CA GLY A 138 -13.78 -8.77 -24.49
C GLY A 138 -14.00 -7.31 -24.78
N ASN A 139 -13.30 -6.80 -25.78
CA ASN A 139 -13.99 -6.04 -26.81
C ASN A 139 -13.25 -6.23 -28.14
N THR A 140 -13.44 -7.40 -28.74
CA THR A 140 -13.44 -7.58 -30.17
C THR A 140 -14.84 -8.04 -30.52
N SER A 141 -15.65 -7.16 -31.01
CA SER A 141 -16.72 -7.37 -31.99
C SER A 141 -17.78 -6.28 -31.89
N GLU A 142 -17.88 -5.64 -33.01
CA GLU A 142 -18.93 -4.79 -33.58
C GLU A 142 -18.84 -3.30 -33.28
#